data_7af874add845f00a08614e127b8b663a
#
_entry.id   7af874add845f00a08614e127b8b663a
#
_cell.length_a   1.000
_cell.length_b   1.000
_cell.length_c   1.000
_cell.angle_alpha   90.00
_cell.angle_beta   90.00
_cell.angle_gamma   90.00
#
_symmetry.space_group_name_H-M   'P 1'
#
loop_
_entity.id
_entity.type
_entity.pdbx_description
1 polymer ?
#
loop_
_entity_poly.entity_id
_entity_poly.type
_entity_poly.pdbx_seq_one_letter_code
_entity_poly.pdbx_strand_id
1 'polypeptide(L)' 'LAPGGWLLYEIGCSQGEDVADLLRKEGYEDIEIRQDLCGLDRVVLGRKKLQEEKYV' A
#
# COMPACT_ATOMS: atom_id res chain seq x y z
N LEU A 1 -1.41 1.72 -12.80
CA LEU A 1 -0.11 1.56 -12.15
C LEU A 1 0.59 0.33 -12.71
N ALA A 2 1.80 0.52 -13.14
CA ALA A 2 2.53 -0.57 -13.77
C ALA A 2 2.96 -1.61 -12.74
N PRO A 3 3.06 -2.88 -13.12
CA PRO A 3 3.56 -3.88 -12.21
C PRO A 3 4.95 -3.50 -11.69
N GLY A 4 5.19 -3.71 -10.43
CA GLY A 4 6.44 -3.31 -9.81
C GLY A 4 6.49 -1.87 -9.37
N GLY A 5 5.47 -1.08 -9.71
CA GLY A 5 5.42 0.31 -9.28
C GLY A 5 4.92 0.45 -7.86
N TRP A 6 5.16 1.62 -7.27
CA TRP A 6 4.73 1.90 -5.91
C TRP A 6 3.51 2.79 -5.92
N LEU A 7 2.65 2.55 -4.95
CA LEU A 7 1.48 3.38 -4.74
C LEU A 7 1.56 3.96 -3.34
N LEU A 8 1.35 5.27 -3.24
CA LEU A 8 1.35 5.93 -1.95
C LEU A 8 0.00 6.57 -1.71
N TYR A 9 -0.52 6.41 -0.49
CA TYR A 9 -1.71 7.12 -0.06
C TYR A 9 -1.38 7.96 1.14
N GLU A 10 -1.79 9.21 1.12
CA GLU A 10 -1.76 10.04 2.31
C GLU A 10 -3.05 9.79 3.07
N ILE A 11 -2.94 9.56 4.36
CA ILE A 11 -4.07 9.10 5.16
C ILE A 11 -4.21 9.93 6.42
N GLY A 12 -5.36 9.81 7.04
CA GLY A 12 -5.56 10.33 8.37
C GLY A 12 -4.91 9.44 9.40
N CYS A 13 -4.71 9.94 10.59
CA CYS A 13 -3.89 9.26 11.59
C CYS A 13 -4.48 7.94 12.07
N SER A 14 -5.74 7.68 11.81
CA SER A 14 -6.36 6.44 12.25
C SER A 14 -6.74 5.52 11.11
N GLN A 15 -6.22 5.76 9.90
CA GLN A 15 -6.65 5.01 8.73
C GLN A 15 -5.61 4.05 8.18
N GLY A 16 -4.45 3.98 8.83
CA GLY A 16 -3.35 3.21 8.26
C GLY A 16 -3.67 1.76 8.02
N GLU A 17 -4.22 1.08 9.02
CA GLU A 17 -4.48 -0.32 8.87
C GLU A 17 -5.60 -0.62 7.90
N ASP A 18 -6.60 0.24 7.86
CA ASP A 18 -7.70 0.04 6.93
C ASP A 18 -7.20 0.12 5.49
N VAL A 19 -6.36 1.10 5.21
CA VAL A 19 -5.82 1.26 3.87
C VAL A 19 -4.85 0.13 3.55
N ALA A 20 -4.03 -0.27 4.52
CA ALA A 20 -3.13 -1.38 4.30
C ALA A 20 -3.88 -2.66 3.97
N ASP A 21 -4.98 -2.92 4.67
CA ASP A 21 -5.79 -4.09 4.37
C ASP A 21 -6.40 -4.01 2.98
N LEU A 22 -6.84 -2.82 2.58
CA LEU A 22 -7.37 -2.65 1.25
C LEU A 22 -6.31 -2.96 0.20
N LEU A 23 -5.09 -2.50 0.41
CA LEU A 23 -4.01 -2.78 -0.53
C LEU A 23 -3.70 -4.27 -0.60
N ARG A 24 -3.75 -4.96 0.54
CA ARG A 24 -3.53 -6.40 0.52
C ARG A 24 -4.59 -7.11 -0.30
N LYS A 25 -5.83 -6.68 -0.16
CA LYS A 25 -6.90 -7.28 -0.93
C LYS A 25 -6.76 -7.02 -2.42
N GLU A 26 -6.14 -5.89 -2.74
CA GLU A 26 -5.93 -5.54 -4.13
C GLU A 26 -4.69 -6.23 -4.72
N GLY A 27 -3.95 -6.96 -3.92
CA GLY A 27 -2.81 -7.70 -4.42
C GLY A 27 -1.48 -6.97 -4.34
N TYR A 28 -1.41 -5.89 -3.57
CA TYR A 28 -0.14 -5.20 -3.37
C TYR A 28 0.72 -5.94 -2.37
N GLU A 29 2.01 -5.77 -2.47
CA GLU A 29 2.96 -6.39 -1.57
C GLU A 29 3.89 -5.33 -1.00
N ASP A 30 4.71 -5.71 -0.03
CA ASP A 30 5.65 -4.79 0.63
C ASP A 30 4.94 -3.56 1.16
N ILE A 31 3.79 -3.78 1.79
CA ILE A 31 2.97 -2.70 2.29
C ILE A 31 3.60 -2.14 3.55
N GLU A 32 3.76 -0.82 3.60
CA GLU A 32 4.33 -0.15 4.76
C GLU A 32 3.45 1.00 5.17
N ILE A 33 3.45 1.26 6.46
CA ILE A 33 2.79 2.43 7.01
C ILE A 33 3.88 3.32 7.57
N ARG A 34 3.94 4.57 7.10
CA ARG A 34 4.93 5.53 7.55
C ARG A 34 4.29 6.53 8.48
N GLN A 35 4.99 6.83 9.53
CA GLN A 35 4.49 7.73 10.56
C GLN A 35 5.25 9.03 10.53
N ASP A 36 4.59 10.09 11.01
CA ASP A 36 5.27 11.38 11.14
C ASP A 36 6.10 11.39 12.43
N LEU A 37 6.68 12.53 12.73
CA LEU A 37 7.54 12.65 13.90
C LEU A 37 6.76 12.50 15.21
N CYS A 38 5.47 12.68 15.16
CA CYS A 38 4.63 12.51 16.33
C CYS A 38 4.12 11.09 16.49
N GLY A 39 4.50 10.20 15.58
CA GLY A 39 4.06 8.83 15.65
C GLY A 39 2.70 8.55 15.07
N LEU A 40 2.15 9.47 14.30
CA LEU A 40 0.85 9.29 13.70
C LEU A 40 1.00 8.79 12.27
N ASP A 41 0.15 7.84 11.89
CA ASP A 41 0.19 7.30 10.54
C ASP A 41 -0.13 8.39 9.54
N ARG A 42 0.70 8.53 8.52
CA ARG A 42 0.51 9.58 7.53
C ARG A 42 0.47 9.07 6.11
N VAL A 43 1.20 8.00 5.83
CA VAL A 43 1.30 7.48 4.47
C VAL A 43 1.25 5.97 4.53
N VAL A 44 0.50 5.38 3.63
CA VAL A 44 0.55 3.94 3.41
C VAL A 44 1.06 3.74 2.00
N LEU A 45 2.05 2.90 1.85
CA LEU A 45 2.59 2.60 0.55
C LEU A 45 2.61 1.11 0.32
N GLY A 46 2.57 0.73 -0.93
CA GLY A 46 2.62 -0.65 -1.31
C GLY A 46 3.16 -0.77 -2.72
N ARG A 47 3.74 -1.91 -3.02
CA ARG A 47 4.28 -2.17 -4.34
C ARG A 47 3.33 -3.06 -5.10
N LYS A 48 3.04 -2.68 -6.31
CA LYS A 48 2.16 -3.49 -7.12
C LYS A 48 2.87 -4.79 -7.47
N LYS A 49 2.19 -5.89 -7.18
CA LYS A 49 2.79 -7.18 -7.40
C LYS A 49 3.02 -7.41 -8.88
N LEU A 50 4.15 -7.99 -9.22
CA LEU A 50 4.39 -8.39 -10.59
C LEU A 50 3.48 -9.55 -10.90
N GLN A 51 2.71 -9.40 -11.97
CA GLN A 51 1.79 -10.44 -12.32
C GLN A 51 2.40 -11.31 -13.36
N GLU A 52 2.32 -12.59 -13.13
CA GLU A 52 2.60 -13.48 -14.21
C GLU A 52 1.37 -13.58 -14.99
N GLU A 53 1.51 -13.36 -16.25
CA GLU A 53 0.37 -13.40 -17.08
C GLU A 53 -0.09 -14.79 -17.25
N LYS A 54 -1.26 -15.03 -16.80
CA LYS A 54 -1.81 -16.32 -16.97
C LYS A 54 -2.87 -16.22 -17.92
N TYR A 55 -2.55 -16.43 -19.10
CA TYR A 55 -3.57 -16.41 -20.04
C TYR A 55 -3.97 -17.72 -20.31
N VAL A 56 -5.11 -17.85 -20.24
CA VAL A 56 -5.67 -19.10 -20.57
C VAL A 56 -6.51 -18.96 -21.77
#